data_3bfff169d2f8fda7cfe74f209eef292b
#
_entry.id   3bfff169d2f8fda7cfe74f209eef292b
#
_cell.length_a   1.000
_cell.length_b   1.000
_cell.length_c   1.000
_cell.angle_alpha   90.00
_cell.angle_beta   90.00
_cell.angle_gamma   90.00
#
_symmetry.space_group_name_H-M   'P 1'
#
loop_
_entity.id
_entity.type
_entity.pdbx_description
1 polymer ?
#
loop_
_entity_poly.entity_id
_entity_poly.type
_entity_poly.pdbx_seq_one_letter_code
_entity_poly.pdbx_strand_id
1 'polypeptide(L)'
;VNEVCAIYPITPSSTMAELADEWASKGIKNIWGNVPEIIEMQSEGGAAGTVHGSLQAGALTTTFTASQGLMLMLPNMYKIAGELTSAVFHVAARSLAAQALSIFGDHQDVMAARTTGFAMLSSASVQEAHDMALIAQATTLRARIPFIHFFDGFRTSHEVNKINLLSDDQIRAMIDDELVIAHRNRS
;
A
#
# COMPACT_ATOMS: atom_id res chain seq x y z
N VAL A 1 -4.08 -4.06 -9.46
CA VAL A 1 -2.71 -4.38 -9.90
C VAL A 1 -2.08 -5.46 -9.02
N ASN A 2 -2.27 -5.40 -7.70
CA ASN A 2 -1.64 -6.32 -6.78
C ASN A 2 -2.28 -7.72 -6.80
N GLU A 3 -1.46 -8.73 -6.50
CA GLU A 3 -1.84 -10.14 -6.43
C GLU A 3 -2.04 -10.58 -4.98
N VAL A 4 -1.33 -9.92 -4.06
CA VAL A 4 -1.40 -10.18 -2.61
C VAL A 4 -1.58 -8.87 -1.86
N CYS A 5 -2.47 -8.87 -0.87
CA CYS A 5 -2.59 -7.82 0.14
C CYS A 5 -2.39 -8.45 1.52
N ALA A 6 -1.28 -8.15 2.15
CA ALA A 6 -1.05 -8.60 3.52
C ALA A 6 -1.44 -7.47 4.47
N ILE A 7 -2.37 -7.75 5.38
CA ILE A 7 -3.05 -6.73 6.17
C ILE A 7 -3.04 -7.07 7.67
N TYR A 8 -3.16 -6.03 8.47
CA TYR A 8 -3.64 -6.06 9.84
C TYR A 8 -4.46 -4.80 10.06
N PRO A 9 -5.76 -4.93 10.43
CA PRO A 9 -6.67 -3.79 10.50
C PRO A 9 -6.22 -2.72 11.49
N ILE A 10 -6.14 -1.47 11.04
CA ILE A 10 -5.87 -0.31 11.88
C ILE A 10 -6.63 0.92 11.36
N THR A 11 -7.31 1.63 12.27
CA THR A 11 -8.00 2.89 11.97
C THR A 11 -6.98 3.98 11.64
N PRO A 12 -7.15 4.79 10.59
CA PRO A 12 -8.30 4.86 9.69
C PRO A 12 -8.11 4.16 8.32
N SER A 13 -7.18 3.22 8.20
CA SER A 13 -6.88 2.55 6.93
C SER A 13 -7.70 1.26 6.68
N SER A 14 -8.40 0.76 7.68
CA SER A 14 -9.11 -0.53 7.64
C SER A 14 -10.08 -0.68 6.47
N THR A 15 -10.78 0.38 6.10
CA THR A 15 -11.78 0.36 5.02
C THR A 15 -11.19 -0.09 3.67
N MET A 16 -9.93 0.24 3.39
CA MET A 16 -9.26 -0.21 2.17
C MET A 16 -9.03 -1.73 2.18
N ALA A 17 -8.59 -2.24 3.32
CA ALA A 17 -8.37 -3.67 3.53
C ALA A 17 -9.67 -4.47 3.48
N GLU A 18 -10.71 -3.99 4.16
CA GLU A 18 -12.04 -4.59 4.21
C GLU A 18 -12.68 -4.69 2.81
N LEU A 19 -12.58 -3.62 2.00
CA LEU A 19 -13.07 -3.63 0.62
C LEU A 19 -12.28 -4.60 -0.25
N ALA A 20 -10.96 -4.67 -0.10
CA ALA A 20 -10.13 -5.61 -0.84
C ALA A 20 -10.53 -7.06 -0.52
N ASP A 21 -10.75 -7.37 0.76
CA ASP A 21 -11.20 -8.69 1.20
C ASP A 21 -12.63 -9.02 0.69
N GLU A 22 -13.55 -8.06 0.78
CA GLU A 22 -14.90 -8.20 0.23
C GLU A 22 -14.88 -8.50 -1.28
N TRP A 23 -14.05 -7.81 -2.03
CA TRP A 23 -13.92 -8.05 -3.47
C TRP A 23 -13.29 -9.40 -3.78
N ALA A 24 -12.27 -9.80 -3.05
CA ALA A 24 -11.66 -11.11 -3.18
C ALA A 24 -12.64 -12.23 -2.86
N SER A 25 -13.42 -12.10 -1.77
CA SER A 25 -14.46 -13.09 -1.39
C SER A 25 -15.57 -13.24 -2.43
N LYS A 26 -15.85 -12.17 -3.19
CA LYS A 26 -16.79 -12.18 -4.32
C LYS A 26 -16.18 -12.69 -5.63
N GLY A 27 -14.91 -13.08 -5.61
CA GLY A 27 -14.20 -13.58 -6.79
C GLY A 27 -13.88 -12.50 -7.82
N ILE A 28 -13.82 -11.21 -7.42
CA ILE A 28 -13.47 -10.10 -8.31
C ILE A 28 -11.99 -10.21 -8.66
N LYS A 29 -11.71 -10.22 -9.95
CA LYS A 29 -10.37 -10.40 -10.48
C LYS A 29 -9.63 -9.08 -10.63
N ASN A 30 -8.32 -9.13 -10.41
CA ASN A 30 -7.41 -8.04 -10.74
C ASN A 30 -7.19 -7.93 -12.27
N ILE A 31 -6.38 -6.97 -12.72
CA ILE A 31 -6.09 -6.76 -14.15
C ILE A 31 -5.37 -7.94 -14.81
N TRP A 32 -4.82 -8.87 -14.04
CA TRP A 32 -4.17 -10.10 -14.52
C TRP A 32 -5.13 -11.27 -14.68
N GLY A 33 -6.39 -11.11 -14.30
CA GLY A 33 -7.40 -12.14 -14.35
C GLY A 33 -7.42 -13.09 -13.16
N ASN A 34 -6.66 -12.78 -12.09
CA ASN A 34 -6.59 -13.55 -10.86
C ASN A 34 -7.35 -12.84 -9.73
N VAL A 35 -7.97 -13.60 -8.84
CA VAL A 35 -8.50 -13.07 -7.59
C VAL A 35 -7.33 -12.81 -6.65
N PRO A 36 -7.16 -11.57 -6.13
CA PRO A 36 -6.09 -11.28 -5.19
C PRO A 36 -6.23 -12.11 -3.90
N GLU A 37 -5.11 -12.51 -3.35
CA GLU A 37 -5.06 -13.16 -2.04
C GLU A 37 -4.97 -12.09 -0.94
N ILE A 38 -5.90 -12.10 -0.01
CA ILE A 38 -5.92 -11.20 1.13
C ILE A 38 -5.53 -12.01 2.38
N ILE A 39 -4.42 -11.63 2.99
CA ILE A 39 -3.86 -12.35 4.13
C ILE A 39 -3.90 -11.45 5.36
N GLU A 40 -4.78 -11.76 6.31
CA GLU A 40 -4.83 -11.09 7.60
C GLU A 40 -3.82 -11.73 8.57
N MET A 41 -2.94 -10.91 9.09
CA MET A 41 -1.88 -11.31 10.01
C MET A 41 -2.25 -10.99 11.46
N GLN A 42 -1.38 -11.36 12.40
CA GLN A 42 -1.59 -11.13 13.84
C GLN A 42 -1.05 -9.77 14.32
N SER A 43 -0.33 -9.07 13.47
CA SER A 43 0.21 -7.73 13.72
C SER A 43 0.69 -7.08 12.43
N GLU A 44 0.88 -5.77 12.44
CA GLU A 44 1.45 -5.03 11.30
C GLU A 44 2.89 -5.48 10.98
N GLY A 45 3.68 -5.83 11.99
CA GLY A 45 5.00 -6.42 11.78
C GLY A 45 4.93 -7.75 11.03
N GLY A 46 3.94 -8.59 11.34
CA GLY A 46 3.63 -9.81 10.62
C GLY A 46 3.18 -9.53 9.18
N ALA A 47 2.30 -8.54 9.00
CA ALA A 47 1.86 -8.12 7.66
C ALA A 47 3.05 -7.65 6.80
N ALA A 48 3.95 -6.82 7.35
CA ALA A 48 5.14 -6.39 6.64
C ALA A 48 6.10 -7.54 6.31
N GLY A 49 6.22 -8.52 7.19
CA GLY A 49 6.99 -9.75 6.94
C GLY A 49 6.39 -10.57 5.79
N THR A 50 5.06 -10.68 5.75
CA THR A 50 4.33 -11.35 4.66
C THR A 50 4.48 -10.59 3.35
N VAL A 51 4.38 -9.25 3.37
CA VAL A 51 4.67 -8.41 2.18
C VAL A 51 6.07 -8.71 1.67
N HIS A 52 7.07 -8.67 2.55
CA HIS A 52 8.45 -8.95 2.16
C HIS A 52 8.61 -10.34 1.54
N GLY A 53 8.10 -11.39 2.20
CA GLY A 53 8.18 -12.75 1.68
C GLY A 53 7.46 -12.94 0.34
N SER A 54 6.27 -12.35 0.19
CA SER A 54 5.49 -12.39 -1.04
C SER A 54 6.20 -11.67 -2.20
N LEU A 55 6.80 -10.51 -1.94
CA LEU A 55 7.62 -9.78 -2.92
C LEU A 55 8.84 -10.60 -3.35
N GLN A 56 9.49 -11.29 -2.41
CA GLN A 56 10.63 -12.18 -2.70
C GLN A 56 10.22 -13.41 -3.52
N ALA A 57 8.97 -13.85 -3.39
CA ALA A 57 8.40 -14.89 -4.25
C ALA A 57 7.93 -14.37 -5.63
N GLY A 58 8.09 -13.07 -5.90
CA GLY A 58 7.78 -12.45 -7.18
C GLY A 58 6.37 -11.93 -7.35
N ALA A 59 5.52 -12.01 -6.33
CA ALA A 59 4.16 -11.49 -6.40
C ALA A 59 4.13 -9.96 -6.22
N LEU A 60 3.24 -9.29 -6.95
CA LEU A 60 2.94 -7.87 -6.73
C LEU A 60 2.11 -7.74 -5.45
N THR A 61 2.67 -7.10 -4.44
CA THR A 61 2.12 -7.11 -3.09
C THR A 61 2.01 -5.71 -2.51
N THR A 62 0.93 -5.46 -1.77
CA THR A 62 0.67 -4.20 -1.07
C THR A 62 0.18 -4.43 0.36
N THR A 63 0.13 -3.35 1.13
CA THR A 63 -0.47 -3.31 2.47
C THR A 63 -1.10 -1.94 2.74
N PHE A 64 -1.98 -1.90 3.73
CA PHE A 64 -2.68 -0.71 4.20
C PHE A 64 -2.44 -0.55 5.69
N THR A 65 -1.98 0.63 6.14
CA THR A 65 -1.63 0.84 7.54
C THR A 65 -1.76 2.31 7.96
N ALA A 66 -1.46 2.58 9.21
CA ALA A 66 -1.46 3.91 9.83
C ALA A 66 -0.66 3.90 11.13
N SER A 67 -0.17 5.07 11.57
CA SER A 67 0.31 5.31 12.95
C SER A 67 1.29 4.24 13.46
N GLN A 68 1.01 3.66 14.64
CA GLN A 68 1.83 2.62 15.25
C GLN A 68 2.01 1.41 14.35
N GLY A 69 1.02 1.08 13.52
CA GLY A 69 1.12 0.00 12.54
C GLY A 69 2.28 0.22 11.58
N LEU A 70 2.41 1.44 11.05
CA LEU A 70 3.56 1.80 10.20
C LEU A 70 4.88 1.68 10.95
N MET A 71 4.91 2.07 12.24
CA MET A 71 6.12 1.94 13.07
C MET A 71 6.54 0.48 13.25
N LEU A 72 5.60 -0.43 13.41
CA LEU A 72 5.87 -1.87 13.51
C LEU A 72 6.37 -2.49 12.19
N MET A 73 6.14 -1.83 11.08
CA MET A 73 6.61 -2.25 9.76
C MET A 73 8.04 -1.81 9.43
N LEU A 74 8.59 -0.81 10.14
CA LEU A 74 9.87 -0.17 9.80
C LEU A 74 11.03 -1.16 9.56
N PRO A 75 11.26 -2.19 10.39
CA PRO A 75 12.37 -3.13 10.17
C PRO A 75 12.29 -3.82 8.79
N ASN A 76 11.09 -4.24 8.39
CA ASN A 76 10.88 -4.85 7.07
C ASN A 76 10.97 -3.82 5.94
N MET A 77 10.55 -2.57 6.18
CA MET A 77 10.67 -1.50 5.18
C MET A 77 12.12 -1.21 4.83
N TYR A 78 13.02 -1.13 5.82
CA TYR A 78 14.46 -1.01 5.55
C TYR A 78 14.98 -2.15 4.67
N LYS A 79 14.51 -3.38 4.93
CA LYS A 79 14.89 -4.56 4.15
C LYS A 79 14.39 -4.47 2.71
N ILE A 80 13.10 -4.20 2.52
CA ILE A 80 12.47 -4.07 1.20
C ILE A 80 13.14 -2.97 0.38
N ALA A 81 13.44 -1.82 0.99
CA ALA A 81 14.14 -0.71 0.32
C ALA A 81 15.58 -1.08 -0.04
N GLY A 82 16.32 -1.71 0.87
CA GLY A 82 17.71 -2.14 0.64
C GLY A 82 17.83 -3.18 -0.48
N GLU A 83 16.81 -3.99 -0.68
CA GLU A 83 16.73 -5.00 -1.74
C GLU A 83 16.24 -4.43 -3.08
N LEU A 84 15.92 -3.14 -3.14
CA LEU A 84 15.36 -2.45 -4.32
C LEU A 84 14.11 -3.16 -4.87
N THR A 85 13.24 -3.57 -3.96
CA THR A 85 12.04 -4.33 -4.30
C THR A 85 10.86 -3.38 -4.50
N SER A 86 10.14 -3.56 -5.60
CA SER A 86 9.00 -2.72 -5.97
C SER A 86 7.80 -3.03 -5.10
N ALA A 87 7.33 -2.05 -4.34
CA ALA A 87 6.15 -2.16 -3.48
C ALA A 87 5.51 -0.79 -3.24
N VAL A 88 4.23 -0.76 -2.94
CA VAL A 88 3.52 0.43 -2.48
C VAL A 88 2.83 0.11 -1.15
N PHE A 89 3.13 0.89 -0.12
CA PHE A 89 2.41 0.87 1.15
C PHE A 89 1.44 2.04 1.16
N HIS A 90 0.16 1.78 1.34
CA HIS A 90 -0.85 2.83 1.42
C HIS A 90 -1.10 3.19 2.88
N VAL A 91 -0.93 4.46 3.22
CA VAL A 91 -0.98 4.93 4.59
C VAL A 91 -2.02 6.03 4.75
N ALA A 92 -3.04 5.76 5.55
CA ALA A 92 -3.94 6.80 6.05
C ALA A 92 -3.25 7.47 7.25
N ALA A 93 -2.48 8.53 6.98
CA ALA A 93 -1.55 9.14 7.93
C ALA A 93 -2.26 9.63 9.19
N ARG A 94 -1.71 9.26 10.34
CA ARG A 94 -2.30 9.49 11.65
C ARG A 94 -1.21 9.75 12.68
N SER A 95 -1.51 10.58 13.68
CA SER A 95 -0.60 10.86 14.79
C SER A 95 -0.14 9.57 15.49
N LEU A 96 1.08 9.58 16.00
CA LEU A 96 1.59 8.51 16.84
C LEU A 96 1.05 8.67 18.27
N ALA A 97 0.73 7.54 18.92
CA ALA A 97 0.41 7.54 20.33
C ALA A 97 1.69 7.85 21.14
N ALA A 98 1.59 8.86 21.99
CA ALA A 98 2.62 9.20 22.98
C ALA A 98 2.06 8.99 24.37
N GLN A 99 1.69 10.04 25.09
CA GLN A 99 0.99 9.87 26.37
C GLN A 99 -0.51 9.62 26.21
N ALA A 100 -1.08 10.01 25.06
CA ALA A 100 -2.48 9.79 24.71
C ALA A 100 -2.60 9.25 23.28
N LEU A 101 -3.63 8.46 23.04
CA LEU A 101 -4.00 8.01 21.70
C LEU A 101 -4.78 9.10 20.99
N SER A 102 -4.40 9.43 19.76
CA SER A 102 -5.19 10.23 18.84
C SER A 102 -5.39 9.47 17.54
N ILE A 103 -6.57 9.59 16.97
CA ILE A 103 -6.94 8.97 15.70
C ILE A 103 -6.99 9.96 14.55
N PHE A 104 -6.76 11.24 14.82
CA PHE A 104 -6.79 12.30 13.81
C PHE A 104 -5.62 12.26 12.84
N GLY A 105 -5.86 12.78 11.63
CA GLY A 105 -4.86 12.93 10.60
C GLY A 105 -3.65 13.78 11.08
N ASP A 106 -2.48 13.24 10.85
CA ASP A 106 -1.19 13.86 11.16
C ASP A 106 -0.13 13.12 10.34
N HIS A 107 0.95 13.79 9.98
CA HIS A 107 2.04 13.16 9.22
C HIS A 107 3.18 12.63 10.11
N GLN A 108 2.97 12.50 11.38
CA GLN A 108 3.99 12.08 12.35
C GLN A 108 4.50 10.66 12.04
N ASP A 109 3.61 9.75 11.68
CA ASP A 109 3.94 8.37 11.31
C ASP A 109 4.77 8.29 10.03
N VAL A 110 4.35 8.94 8.95
CA VAL A 110 5.08 8.93 7.68
C VAL A 110 6.41 9.67 7.79
N MET A 111 6.48 10.74 8.59
CA MET A 111 7.74 11.45 8.87
C MET A 111 8.73 10.58 9.66
N ALA A 112 8.26 9.76 10.58
CA ALA A 112 9.10 8.79 11.27
C ALA A 112 9.63 7.69 10.31
N ALA A 113 8.84 7.32 9.30
CA ALA A 113 9.21 6.32 8.31
C ALA A 113 10.12 6.84 7.18
N ARG A 114 10.35 8.16 7.07
CA ARG A 114 11.13 8.76 5.96
C ARG A 114 12.54 8.23 5.80
N THR A 115 13.12 7.69 6.87
CA THR A 115 14.51 7.19 6.86
C THR A 115 14.64 5.78 6.30
N THR A 116 13.54 5.09 5.99
CA THR A 116 13.53 3.70 5.53
C THR A 116 14.05 3.50 4.11
N GLY A 117 14.14 4.57 3.33
CA GLY A 117 14.50 4.50 1.91
C GLY A 117 13.31 4.38 0.96
N PHE A 118 12.09 4.34 1.47
CA PHE A 118 10.89 4.44 0.66
C PHE A 118 10.73 5.86 0.10
N ALA A 119 10.38 5.97 -1.16
CA ALA A 119 9.91 7.24 -1.72
C ALA A 119 8.53 7.58 -1.11
N MET A 120 8.24 8.87 -0.99
CA MET A 120 7.02 9.35 -0.35
C MET A 120 6.18 10.12 -1.35
N LEU A 121 4.91 9.74 -1.49
CA LEU A 121 3.95 10.36 -2.38
C LEU A 121 2.68 10.71 -1.60
N SER A 122 2.36 12.00 -1.53
CA SER A 122 1.20 12.51 -0.80
C SER A 122 0.03 12.80 -1.73
N SER A 123 -1.19 12.49 -1.28
CA SER A 123 -2.45 12.86 -1.93
C SER A 123 -3.27 13.74 -1.01
N ALA A 124 -3.91 14.77 -1.57
CA ALA A 124 -4.69 15.77 -0.81
C ALA A 124 -6.22 15.65 -1.02
N SER A 125 -6.66 14.73 -1.86
CA SER A 125 -8.08 14.48 -2.14
C SER A 125 -8.34 13.02 -2.46
N VAL A 126 -9.61 12.60 -2.44
CA VAL A 126 -10.02 11.22 -2.79
C VAL A 126 -9.66 10.88 -4.24
N GLN A 127 -9.82 11.84 -5.18
CA GLN A 127 -9.41 11.64 -6.56
C GLN A 127 -7.90 11.45 -6.68
N GLU A 128 -7.11 12.28 -6.01
CA GLU A 128 -5.65 12.13 -6.01
C GLU A 128 -5.22 10.81 -5.36
N ALA A 129 -5.89 10.39 -4.27
CA ALA A 129 -5.58 9.10 -3.64
C ALA A 129 -5.79 7.93 -4.61
N HIS A 130 -6.85 7.99 -5.44
CA HIS A 130 -7.11 7.01 -6.48
C HIS A 130 -6.04 7.03 -7.59
N ASP A 131 -5.73 8.21 -8.12
CA ASP A 131 -4.82 8.37 -9.26
C ASP A 131 -3.36 8.11 -8.86
N MET A 132 -2.94 8.65 -7.71
CA MET A 132 -1.57 8.51 -7.19
C MET A 132 -1.25 7.07 -6.77
N ALA A 133 -2.26 6.28 -6.38
CA ALA A 133 -2.05 4.84 -6.11
C ALA A 133 -1.53 4.11 -7.37
N LEU A 134 -2.10 4.40 -8.54
CA LEU A 134 -1.63 3.83 -9.80
C LEU A 134 -0.28 4.39 -10.22
N ILE A 135 -0.07 5.70 -10.07
CA ILE A 135 1.22 6.36 -10.36
C ILE A 135 2.33 5.76 -9.49
N ALA A 136 2.08 5.58 -8.20
CA ALA A 136 3.04 4.96 -7.28
C ALA A 136 3.37 3.52 -7.73
N GLN A 137 2.36 2.75 -8.13
CA GLN A 137 2.54 1.36 -8.59
C GLN A 137 3.36 1.28 -9.89
N ALA A 138 3.08 2.14 -10.87
CA ALA A 138 3.85 2.20 -12.12
C ALA A 138 5.28 2.67 -11.85
N THR A 139 5.45 3.66 -10.99
CA THR A 139 6.77 4.24 -10.68
C THR A 139 7.65 3.30 -9.88
N THR A 140 7.10 2.60 -8.88
CA THR A 140 7.88 1.63 -8.08
C THR A 140 8.44 0.51 -8.96
N LEU A 141 7.66 0.01 -9.92
CA LEU A 141 8.13 -1.00 -10.87
C LEU A 141 9.29 -0.50 -11.72
N ARG A 142 9.22 0.74 -12.21
CA ARG A 142 10.25 1.34 -13.07
C ARG A 142 11.50 1.76 -12.30
N ALA A 143 11.32 2.41 -11.16
CA ALA A 143 12.42 2.94 -10.36
C ALA A 143 13.10 1.88 -9.48
N ARG A 144 12.40 0.78 -9.17
CA ARG A 144 12.81 -0.22 -8.18
C ARG A 144 13.05 0.39 -6.79
N ILE A 145 12.22 1.35 -6.44
CA ILE A 145 12.20 2.00 -5.14
C ILE A 145 10.80 1.80 -4.59
N PRO A 146 10.62 1.24 -3.39
CA PRO A 146 9.30 1.13 -2.78
C PRO A 146 8.75 2.50 -2.41
N PHE A 147 7.43 2.63 -2.36
CA PHE A 147 6.73 3.87 -2.08
C PHE A 147 5.87 3.77 -0.83
N ILE A 148 5.86 4.83 -0.03
CA ILE A 148 4.75 5.17 0.86
C ILE A 148 3.85 6.13 0.09
N HIS A 149 2.66 5.67 -0.29
CA HIS A 149 1.59 6.52 -0.78
C HIS A 149 0.68 6.85 0.40
N PHE A 150 0.55 8.12 0.75
CA PHE A 150 -0.18 8.52 1.95
C PHE A 150 -1.12 9.71 1.71
N PHE A 151 -2.12 9.79 2.55
CA PHE A 151 -3.12 10.85 2.60
C PHE A 151 -3.60 11.02 4.04
N ASP A 152 -4.26 12.13 4.35
CA ASP A 152 -4.75 12.40 5.69
C ASP A 152 -5.76 11.34 6.16
N GLY A 153 -5.45 10.71 7.26
CA GLY A 153 -6.37 9.84 7.97
C GLY A 153 -7.57 10.62 8.49
N PHE A 154 -8.75 10.01 8.46
CA PHE A 154 -10.07 10.57 8.73
C PHE A 154 -10.52 11.64 7.74
N ARG A 155 -9.70 12.63 7.42
CA ARG A 155 -10.10 13.67 6.47
C ARG A 155 -10.29 13.08 5.08
N THR A 156 -9.25 12.55 4.46
CA THR A 156 -9.33 11.97 3.10
C THR A 156 -9.86 10.55 3.11
N SER A 157 -9.45 9.72 4.08
CA SER A 157 -9.85 8.31 4.15
C SER A 157 -11.34 8.09 4.41
N HIS A 158 -12.02 9.05 5.04
CA HIS A 158 -13.46 9.00 5.38
C HIS A 158 -14.28 10.03 4.61
N GLU A 159 -13.68 10.75 3.70
CA GLU A 159 -14.39 11.70 2.86
C GLU A 159 -15.24 10.94 1.83
N VAL A 160 -16.53 11.28 1.76
CA VAL A 160 -17.42 10.79 0.70
C VAL A 160 -17.39 11.78 -0.45
N ASN A 161 -16.82 11.38 -1.56
CA ASN A 161 -16.68 12.23 -2.73
C ASN A 161 -16.99 11.44 -4.00
N LYS A 162 -17.41 12.18 -5.04
CA LYS A 162 -17.58 11.62 -6.38
C LYS A 162 -16.26 11.75 -7.13
N ILE A 163 -15.74 10.63 -7.62
CA ILE A 163 -14.47 10.58 -8.36
C ILE A 163 -14.68 9.98 -9.76
N ASN A 164 -13.74 10.24 -10.65
CA ASN A 164 -13.62 9.56 -11.92
C ASN A 164 -12.80 8.28 -11.72
N LEU A 165 -13.43 7.14 -11.92
CA LEU A 165 -12.76 5.84 -11.82
C LEU A 165 -11.94 5.56 -13.08
N LEU A 166 -10.73 5.06 -12.90
CA LEU A 166 -9.92 4.50 -13.97
C LEU A 166 -10.49 3.13 -14.37
N SER A 167 -10.62 2.90 -15.67
CA SER A 167 -10.98 1.59 -16.19
C SER A 167 -9.80 0.63 -16.13
N ASP A 168 -10.08 -0.68 -16.17
CA ASP A 168 -9.03 -1.71 -16.21
C ASP A 168 -8.09 -1.51 -17.42
N ASP A 169 -8.59 -1.08 -18.56
CA ASP A 169 -7.77 -0.79 -19.73
C ASP A 169 -6.82 0.38 -19.49
N GLN A 170 -7.27 1.44 -18.81
CA GLN A 170 -6.41 2.57 -18.43
C GLN A 170 -5.35 2.14 -17.42
N ILE A 171 -5.71 1.31 -16.43
CA ILE A 171 -4.78 0.75 -15.46
C ILE A 171 -3.74 -0.11 -16.17
N ARG A 172 -4.15 -1.00 -17.07
CA ARG A 172 -3.23 -1.83 -17.85
C ARG A 172 -2.29 -1.02 -18.72
N ALA A 173 -2.77 0.06 -19.34
CA ALA A 173 -1.96 0.94 -20.17
C ALA A 173 -0.84 1.66 -19.39
N MET A 174 -1.02 1.85 -18.08
CA MET A 174 -0.01 2.45 -17.19
C MET A 174 1.03 1.45 -16.66
N ILE A 175 0.68 0.17 -16.59
CA ILE A 175 1.55 -0.87 -16.03
C ILE A 175 2.30 -1.58 -17.16
N ASP A 176 3.61 -1.50 -17.12
CA ASP A 176 4.51 -2.13 -18.08
C ASP A 176 4.71 -3.61 -17.74
N ASP A 177 4.19 -4.49 -18.60
CA ASP A 177 4.27 -5.94 -18.42
C ASP A 177 5.72 -6.45 -18.33
N GLU A 178 6.67 -5.83 -19.06
CA GLU A 178 8.08 -6.23 -19.01
C GLU A 178 8.68 -5.94 -17.62
N LEU A 179 8.28 -4.83 -16.99
CA LEU A 179 8.72 -4.50 -15.63
C LEU A 179 8.13 -5.46 -14.59
N VAL A 180 6.90 -5.94 -14.79
CA VAL A 180 6.29 -6.97 -13.94
C VAL A 180 7.04 -8.30 -14.08
N ILE A 181 7.35 -8.71 -15.30
CA ILE A 181 8.15 -9.92 -15.56
C ILE A 181 9.55 -9.78 -14.94
N ALA A 182 10.17 -8.60 -15.10
CA ALA A 182 11.47 -8.32 -14.50
C ALA A 182 11.42 -8.35 -12.96
N HIS A 183 10.33 -7.88 -12.34
CA HIS A 183 10.12 -8.00 -10.90
C HIS A 183 10.07 -9.48 -10.48
N ARG A 184 9.30 -10.31 -11.16
CA ARG A 184 9.17 -11.75 -10.87
C ARG A 184 10.48 -12.52 -11.02
N ASN A 185 11.28 -12.17 -12.02
CA ASN A 185 12.54 -12.86 -12.32
C ASN A 185 13.71 -12.47 -11.38
N ARG A 186 13.51 -11.52 -10.48
CA ARG A 186 14.51 -11.10 -9.48
C ARG A 186 14.36 -11.76 -8.13
N SER A 187 13.28 -12.46 -7.92
CA SER A 187 12.94 -13.14 -6.67
C SER A 187 13.65 -14.47 -6.53
#